data_15fb2943afaf044ca38adec5e872b421
#
_entry.id   15fb2943afaf044ca38adec5e872b421
#
_cell.length_a   1.000
_cell.length_b   1.000
_cell.length_c   1.000
_cell.angle_alpha   90.00
_cell.angle_beta   90.00
_cell.angle_gamma   90.00
#
_symmetry.space_group_name_H-M   'P 1'
#
loop_
_entity.id
_entity.type
_entity.pdbx_description
1 polymer ?
#
loop_
_entity_poly.entity_id
_entity_poly.type
_entity_poly.pdbx_seq_one_letter_code
_entity_poly.pdbx_strand_id
1 'polypeptide(L)'
;PWPSSRTNHYWIDCNRDLLMAQHPEGINGLNGYFEWLPNVVVDQHEQGALRPYYFSPGHPKRTHPFTPQLNQDLTAEISSYTAKALDRIGTTYYSKEGYDDFYYGKGAAYGDAHGSVCLLYEQGSTRGHLRNTPSGEWTFGWTIRNQALASCATLEAAKAMRTRLLAYQKEYYERTASEARKEAVQGYVFDTRGSKSVAFHFLENMARHHIEVYQLAKDYQAAGNKEFQKGSAYVI
;
A
#
# COMPACT_ATOMS: atom_id res chain seq x y z
N PRO A 1 -23.81 -9.95 0.99
CA PRO A 1 -24.00 -11.21 1.70
C PRO A 1 -22.86 -12.19 1.43
N TRP A 2 -22.53 -13.01 2.40
CA TRP A 2 -21.59 -14.10 2.26
C TRP A 2 -22.02 -15.10 1.17
N PRO A 3 -21.15 -15.58 0.29
CA PRO A 3 -19.69 -15.41 0.21
C PRO A 3 -19.23 -14.26 -0.72
N SER A 4 -20.09 -13.37 -1.12
CA SER A 4 -19.72 -12.27 -2.03
C SER A 4 -19.05 -11.07 -1.32
N SER A 5 -18.86 -11.20 -0.01
CA SER A 5 -18.15 -10.20 0.78
C SER A 5 -16.64 -10.28 0.57
N ARG A 6 -15.98 -9.13 0.55
CA ARG A 6 -14.52 -9.00 0.54
C ARG A 6 -13.89 -9.10 1.93
N THR A 7 -14.70 -9.27 2.96
CA THR A 7 -14.26 -9.34 4.36
C THR A 7 -13.94 -10.78 4.78
N ASN A 8 -13.10 -10.92 5.81
CA ASN A 8 -12.91 -12.19 6.49
C ASN A 8 -14.14 -12.57 7.36
N HIS A 9 -14.06 -13.66 8.13
CA HIS A 9 -15.16 -14.13 8.98
C HIS A 9 -15.54 -13.16 10.12
N TYR A 10 -14.68 -12.20 10.42
CA TYR A 10 -14.89 -11.16 11.44
C TYR A 10 -15.40 -9.85 10.84
N TRP A 11 -15.79 -9.85 9.56
CA TRP A 11 -16.27 -8.67 8.83
C TRP A 11 -15.23 -7.56 8.64
N ILE A 12 -13.95 -7.93 8.73
CA ILE A 12 -12.86 -7.01 8.49
C ILE A 12 -12.43 -7.06 7.02
N ASP A 13 -12.30 -5.90 6.41
CA ASP A 13 -11.71 -5.74 5.08
C ASP A 13 -10.19 -5.91 5.18
N CYS A 14 -9.67 -7.10 4.79
CA CYS A 14 -8.26 -7.42 4.88
C CYS A 14 -7.39 -6.48 4.03
N ASN A 15 -7.96 -5.86 2.98
CA ASN A 15 -7.28 -4.83 2.20
C ASN A 15 -7.47 -3.41 2.77
N ARG A 16 -7.70 -3.30 4.07
CA ARG A 16 -7.64 -2.06 4.85
C ARG A 16 -6.89 -2.25 6.17
N ASP A 17 -6.43 -3.47 6.44
CA ASP A 17 -5.84 -3.84 7.73
C ASP A 17 -4.30 -3.77 7.75
N LEU A 18 -3.61 -3.50 6.63
CA LEU A 18 -2.15 -3.48 6.61
C LEU A 18 -1.55 -2.45 7.58
N LEU A 19 -2.12 -1.26 7.71
CA LEU A 19 -1.65 -0.26 8.67
C LEU A 19 -1.97 -0.62 10.12
N MET A 20 -3.16 -1.16 10.37
CA MET A 20 -3.57 -1.55 11.71
C MET A 20 -3.06 -2.94 12.10
N ALA A 21 -2.91 -3.82 11.12
CA ALA A 21 -2.36 -5.18 11.25
C ALA A 21 -2.94 -5.96 12.44
N GLN A 22 -4.27 -5.92 12.60
CA GLN A 22 -4.95 -6.55 13.74
C GLN A 22 -5.33 -8.01 13.46
N HIS A 23 -5.44 -8.39 12.20
CA HIS A 23 -5.87 -9.72 11.77
C HIS A 23 -4.71 -10.55 11.23
N PRO A 24 -4.78 -11.88 11.34
CA PRO A 24 -3.72 -12.77 10.85
C PRO A 24 -3.35 -12.53 9.39
N GLU A 25 -4.33 -12.20 8.55
CA GLU A 25 -4.10 -11.92 7.13
C GLU A 25 -3.25 -10.65 6.93
N GLY A 26 -3.55 -9.57 7.66
CA GLY A 26 -2.75 -8.33 7.63
C GLY A 26 -1.35 -8.54 8.19
N ILE A 27 -1.24 -9.24 9.34
CA ILE A 27 0.05 -9.55 9.98
C ILE A 27 0.93 -10.39 9.04
N ASN A 28 0.37 -11.45 8.43
CA ASN A 28 1.12 -12.29 7.49
C ASN A 28 1.51 -11.53 6.22
N GLY A 29 0.65 -10.63 5.74
CA GLY A 29 0.96 -9.73 4.63
C GLY A 29 2.17 -8.85 4.94
N LEU A 30 2.24 -8.27 6.14
CA LEU A 30 3.39 -7.47 6.59
C LEU A 30 4.66 -8.32 6.73
N ASN A 31 4.58 -9.49 7.33
CA ASN A 31 5.73 -10.39 7.47
C ASN A 31 6.34 -10.71 6.11
N GLY A 32 5.52 -11.08 5.13
CA GLY A 32 5.97 -11.33 3.76
C GLY A 32 6.52 -10.06 3.09
N TYR A 33 5.89 -8.91 3.31
CA TYR A 33 6.38 -7.64 2.76
C TYR A 33 7.78 -7.30 3.30
N PHE A 34 8.01 -7.38 4.61
CA PHE A 34 9.30 -7.07 5.22
C PHE A 34 10.37 -8.12 4.98
N GLU A 35 9.98 -9.38 4.77
CA GLU A 35 10.94 -10.43 4.36
C GLU A 35 11.55 -10.14 2.97
N TRP A 36 10.72 -9.68 2.02
CA TRP A 36 11.14 -9.48 0.63
C TRP A 36 11.50 -8.04 0.29
N LEU A 37 10.94 -7.05 0.95
CA LEU A 37 11.06 -5.61 0.64
C LEU A 37 10.96 -5.35 -0.87
N PRO A 38 9.82 -5.68 -1.51
CA PRO A 38 9.70 -5.62 -2.96
C PRO A 38 9.81 -4.19 -3.48
N ASN A 39 10.46 -4.02 -4.63
CA ASN A 39 10.53 -2.70 -5.30
C ASN A 39 9.22 -2.32 -5.99
N VAL A 40 8.43 -3.32 -6.39
CA VAL A 40 7.12 -3.15 -7.03
C VAL A 40 6.10 -4.06 -6.36
N VAL A 41 4.96 -3.52 -6.00
CA VAL A 41 3.82 -4.25 -5.43
C VAL A 41 2.62 -4.07 -6.33
N VAL A 42 1.90 -5.16 -6.62
CA VAL A 42 0.68 -5.10 -7.43
C VAL A 42 -0.49 -5.66 -6.63
N ASP A 43 -1.52 -4.84 -6.50
CA ASP A 43 -2.81 -5.20 -5.90
C ASP A 43 -3.84 -5.38 -7.02
N GLN A 44 -4.17 -6.65 -7.32
CA GLN A 44 -5.06 -6.99 -8.44
C GLN A 44 -6.47 -7.27 -7.95
N HIS A 45 -7.42 -6.49 -8.47
CA HIS A 45 -8.83 -6.50 -8.08
C HIS A 45 -9.78 -6.65 -9.26
N GLU A 46 -11.04 -6.84 -8.91
CA GLU A 46 -12.18 -6.69 -9.79
C GLU A 46 -13.09 -5.54 -9.33
N GLN A 47 -13.57 -4.77 -10.29
CA GLN A 47 -14.57 -3.72 -10.11
C GLN A 47 -15.91 -4.08 -10.76
N GLY A 48 -16.87 -3.14 -10.72
CA GLY A 48 -18.17 -3.33 -11.37
C GLY A 48 -18.06 -3.65 -12.86
N ALA A 49 -18.88 -4.58 -13.34
CA ALA A 49 -18.84 -5.13 -14.69
C ALA A 49 -19.05 -4.11 -15.85
N LEU A 50 -19.53 -2.91 -15.54
CA LEU A 50 -19.76 -1.89 -16.56
C LEU A 50 -18.58 -0.91 -16.76
N ARG A 51 -17.45 -1.17 -16.09
CA ARG A 51 -16.27 -0.30 -16.14
C ARG A 51 -15.16 -0.93 -16.99
N PRO A 52 -14.46 -0.13 -17.82
CA PRO A 52 -13.24 -0.55 -18.47
C PRO A 52 -12.15 -0.95 -17.47
N TYR A 53 -11.07 -1.55 -17.95
CA TYR A 53 -9.92 -1.89 -17.10
C TYR A 53 -9.32 -0.63 -16.48
N TYR A 54 -8.99 -0.70 -15.19
CA TYR A 54 -8.29 0.40 -14.51
C TYR A 54 -6.87 -0.03 -14.11
N PHE A 55 -5.94 0.90 -14.16
CA PHE A 55 -4.61 0.78 -13.57
C PHE A 55 -4.10 2.13 -13.04
N SER A 56 -3.25 2.05 -12.01
CA SER A 56 -2.59 3.21 -11.41
C SER A 56 -1.82 4.04 -12.45
N PRO A 57 -1.51 5.34 -12.17
CA PRO A 57 -1.75 6.03 -10.91
C PRO A 57 -3.21 6.42 -10.68
N GLY A 58 -3.55 6.60 -9.41
CA GLY A 58 -4.87 7.11 -8.99
C GLY A 58 -5.09 8.58 -9.33
N HIS A 59 -6.20 9.13 -8.83
CA HIS A 59 -6.52 10.54 -9.03
C HIS A 59 -5.46 11.45 -8.39
N PRO A 60 -4.80 12.38 -9.11
CA PRO A 60 -3.65 13.14 -8.61
C PRO A 60 -3.90 13.95 -7.33
N LYS A 61 -5.15 14.41 -7.10
CA LYS A 61 -5.53 15.14 -5.89
C LYS A 61 -5.83 14.22 -4.68
N ARG A 62 -5.69 12.92 -4.85
CA ARG A 62 -6.00 11.89 -3.84
C ARG A 62 -4.79 10.98 -3.58
N THR A 63 -3.59 11.50 -3.79
CA THR A 63 -2.32 10.86 -3.40
C THR A 63 -1.96 11.30 -1.99
N HIS A 64 -1.39 10.41 -1.19
CA HIS A 64 -0.94 10.74 0.16
C HIS A 64 0.19 11.78 0.11
N PRO A 65 0.16 12.84 0.94
CA PRO A 65 1.14 13.92 0.87
C PRO A 65 2.59 13.49 1.15
N PHE A 66 2.81 12.36 1.83
CA PHE A 66 4.13 11.79 2.07
C PHE A 66 4.62 10.87 0.94
N THR A 67 3.76 10.51 -0.01
CA THR A 67 4.20 9.77 -1.21
C THR A 67 4.97 10.71 -2.13
N PRO A 68 6.27 10.44 -2.42
CA PRO A 68 7.07 11.32 -3.25
C PRO A 68 6.53 11.40 -4.69
N GLN A 69 6.68 12.56 -5.34
CA GLN A 69 6.31 12.71 -6.75
C GLN A 69 7.02 11.68 -7.65
N LEU A 70 8.28 11.37 -7.37
CA LEU A 70 9.03 10.36 -8.13
C LEU A 70 8.37 8.97 -8.05
N ASN A 71 7.71 8.62 -6.94
CA ASN A 71 6.92 7.39 -6.85
C ASN A 71 5.80 7.38 -7.89
N GLN A 72 5.05 8.47 -7.98
CA GLN A 72 3.93 8.61 -8.94
C GLN A 72 4.42 8.63 -10.40
N ASP A 73 5.59 9.20 -10.65
CA ASP A 73 6.22 9.20 -11.97
C ASP A 73 6.64 7.78 -12.38
N LEU A 74 7.25 7.02 -11.46
CA LEU A 74 7.60 5.60 -11.68
C LEU A 74 6.34 4.74 -11.87
N THR A 75 5.30 4.97 -11.08
CA THR A 75 3.99 4.33 -11.24
C THR A 75 3.43 4.56 -12.64
N ALA A 76 3.45 5.81 -13.12
CA ALA A 76 2.96 6.15 -14.46
C ALA A 76 3.81 5.49 -15.56
N GLU A 77 5.12 5.41 -15.37
CA GLU A 77 6.03 4.78 -16.34
C GLU A 77 5.79 3.26 -16.41
N ILE A 78 5.70 2.55 -15.28
CA ILE A 78 5.32 1.13 -15.26
C ILE A 78 3.98 0.92 -15.94
N SER A 79 2.99 1.75 -15.62
CA SER A 79 1.65 1.67 -16.19
C SER A 79 1.61 1.91 -17.70
N SER A 80 2.59 2.60 -18.27
CA SER A 80 2.71 2.76 -19.73
C SER A 80 2.94 1.43 -20.46
N TYR A 81 3.57 0.46 -19.81
CA TYR A 81 3.74 -0.90 -20.35
C TYR A 81 2.40 -1.64 -20.35
N THR A 82 1.62 -1.49 -19.28
CA THR A 82 0.26 -2.06 -19.18
C THR A 82 -0.65 -1.46 -20.27
N ALA A 83 -0.62 -0.12 -20.44
CA ALA A 83 -1.38 0.54 -21.50
C ALA A 83 -1.05 -0.04 -22.88
N LYS A 84 0.24 -0.13 -23.23
CA LYS A 84 0.69 -0.71 -24.51
C LYS A 84 0.26 -2.18 -24.69
N ALA A 85 0.25 -2.96 -23.61
CA ALA A 85 -0.19 -4.35 -23.69
C ALA A 85 -1.69 -4.47 -23.94
N LEU A 86 -2.52 -3.64 -23.29
CA LEU A 86 -3.96 -3.61 -23.46
C LEU A 86 -4.37 -3.02 -24.83
N ASP A 87 -3.65 -2.01 -25.34
CA ASP A 87 -3.85 -1.45 -26.69
C ASP A 87 -3.70 -2.52 -27.77
N ARG A 88 -2.69 -3.40 -27.67
CA ARG A 88 -2.46 -4.50 -28.63
C ARG A 88 -3.64 -5.46 -28.78
N ILE A 89 -4.46 -5.57 -27.75
CA ILE A 89 -5.60 -6.50 -27.71
C ILE A 89 -6.95 -5.77 -27.78
N GLY A 90 -6.93 -4.45 -27.93
CA GLY A 90 -8.13 -3.62 -28.04
C GLY A 90 -8.96 -3.52 -26.76
N THR A 91 -8.34 -3.72 -25.59
CA THR A 91 -9.02 -3.57 -24.31
C THR A 91 -9.06 -2.09 -23.90
N THR A 92 -10.27 -1.58 -23.66
CA THR A 92 -10.46 -0.20 -23.15
C THR A 92 -10.06 -0.12 -21.67
N TYR A 93 -9.43 0.99 -21.30
CA TYR A 93 -8.95 1.23 -19.93
C TYR A 93 -9.03 2.71 -19.56
N TYR A 94 -8.83 2.99 -18.27
CA TYR A 94 -8.70 4.34 -17.74
C TYR A 94 -7.68 4.37 -16.58
N SER A 95 -7.19 5.56 -16.27
CA SER A 95 -6.19 5.82 -15.26
C SER A 95 -6.32 7.26 -14.76
N LYS A 96 -5.68 7.64 -13.68
CA LYS A 96 -5.65 9.00 -13.09
C LYS A 96 -7.00 9.54 -12.65
N GLU A 97 -7.98 8.68 -12.48
CA GLU A 97 -9.33 9.02 -12.00
C GLU A 97 -9.95 7.88 -11.18
N GLY A 98 -11.02 8.18 -10.46
CA GLY A 98 -11.81 7.18 -9.72
C GLY A 98 -11.16 6.71 -8.41
N TYR A 99 -10.01 6.12 -8.48
CA TYR A 99 -9.30 5.55 -7.33
C TYR A 99 -8.34 6.54 -6.69
N ASP A 100 -8.01 6.29 -5.42
CA ASP A 100 -7.04 7.07 -4.65
C ASP A 100 -5.77 6.25 -4.40
N ASP A 101 -4.71 6.98 -4.09
CA ASP A 101 -3.45 6.46 -3.59
C ASP A 101 -3.09 7.17 -2.28
N PHE A 102 -4.00 7.06 -1.29
CA PHE A 102 -3.95 7.86 -0.07
C PHE A 102 -3.77 7.03 1.20
N TYR A 103 -4.59 6.00 1.41
CA TYR A 103 -4.59 5.26 2.66
C TYR A 103 -3.59 4.11 2.65
N TYR A 104 -2.53 4.22 3.44
CA TYR A 104 -1.46 3.22 3.55
C TYR A 104 -1.89 1.86 4.16
N GLY A 105 -3.11 1.71 4.63
CA GLY A 105 -3.63 0.44 5.11
C GLY A 105 -4.08 -0.55 4.02
N LYS A 106 -3.92 -0.20 2.72
CA LYS A 106 -4.29 -1.07 1.58
C LYS A 106 -3.07 -1.49 0.77
N GLY A 107 -3.17 -2.66 0.10
CA GLY A 107 -2.08 -3.25 -0.68
C GLY A 107 -1.52 -2.35 -1.76
N ALA A 108 -2.39 -1.56 -2.40
CA ALA A 108 -1.99 -0.61 -3.46
C ALA A 108 -1.27 0.67 -2.97
N ALA A 109 -1.03 0.83 -1.66
CA ALA A 109 -0.41 2.04 -1.13
C ALA A 109 0.57 1.79 0.02
N TYR A 110 0.47 0.67 0.74
CA TYR A 110 1.32 0.40 1.91
C TYR A 110 2.81 0.50 1.58
N GLY A 111 3.23 -0.12 0.49
CA GLY A 111 4.64 -0.15 0.08
C GLY A 111 5.19 1.23 -0.32
N ASP A 112 4.34 2.20 -0.70
CA ASP A 112 4.79 3.55 -1.04
C ASP A 112 5.39 4.28 0.16
N ALA A 113 4.93 3.93 1.37
CA ALA A 113 5.53 4.41 2.63
C ALA A 113 6.88 3.73 2.97
N HIS A 114 7.32 2.77 2.16
CA HIS A 114 8.54 1.99 2.34
C HIS A 114 9.43 1.96 1.08
N GLY A 115 9.24 2.92 0.17
CA GLY A 115 10.07 3.03 -1.03
C GLY A 115 9.79 1.98 -2.11
N SER A 116 8.69 1.25 -2.04
CA SER A 116 8.15 0.48 -3.15
C SER A 116 7.36 1.36 -4.11
N VAL A 117 7.07 0.87 -5.29
CA VAL A 117 6.08 1.45 -6.22
C VAL A 117 4.88 0.53 -6.24
N CYS A 118 3.76 1.01 -5.68
CA CYS A 118 2.53 0.24 -5.58
C CYS A 118 1.58 0.55 -6.74
N LEU A 119 0.95 -0.50 -7.27
CA LEU A 119 0.00 -0.40 -8.38
C LEU A 119 -1.32 -1.07 -8.01
N LEU A 120 -2.42 -0.42 -8.37
CA LEU A 120 -3.76 -0.99 -8.34
C LEU A 120 -4.19 -1.33 -9.75
N TYR A 121 -4.66 -2.55 -9.95
CA TYR A 121 -5.35 -3.02 -11.16
C TYR A 121 -6.77 -3.43 -10.83
N GLU A 122 -7.73 -2.98 -11.68
CA GLU A 122 -9.16 -3.28 -11.48
C GLU A 122 -9.79 -3.73 -12.80
N GLN A 123 -10.07 -5.01 -12.90
CA GLN A 123 -10.76 -5.58 -14.04
C GLN A 123 -12.28 -5.50 -13.83
N GLY A 124 -13.02 -5.05 -14.85
CA GLY A 124 -14.48 -5.18 -14.83
C GLY A 124 -14.91 -6.64 -14.71
N SER A 125 -15.68 -6.96 -13.66
CA SER A 125 -16.03 -8.34 -13.32
C SER A 125 -16.93 -9.02 -14.36
N THR A 126 -16.57 -10.25 -14.73
CA THR A 126 -17.40 -11.15 -15.54
C THR A 126 -18.01 -12.28 -14.72
N ARG A 127 -18.39 -11.98 -13.47
CA ARG A 127 -19.10 -12.96 -12.64
C ARG A 127 -20.31 -13.52 -13.41
N GLY A 128 -20.38 -14.84 -13.52
CA GLY A 128 -21.35 -15.55 -14.36
C GLY A 128 -20.79 -15.98 -15.72
N HIS A 129 -19.48 -15.75 -15.96
CA HIS A 129 -18.68 -16.20 -17.11
C HIS A 129 -18.92 -15.46 -18.43
N LEU A 130 -20.05 -14.78 -18.59
CA LEU A 130 -20.41 -13.98 -19.75
C LEU A 130 -21.21 -12.75 -19.30
N ARG A 131 -20.81 -11.58 -19.78
CA ARG A 131 -21.51 -10.32 -19.49
C ARG A 131 -21.62 -9.44 -20.73
N ASN A 132 -22.83 -8.95 -20.98
CA ASN A 132 -23.04 -7.86 -21.90
C ASN A 132 -22.68 -6.53 -21.20
N THR A 133 -21.75 -5.79 -21.78
CA THR A 133 -21.29 -4.48 -21.29
C THR A 133 -21.46 -3.42 -22.35
N PRO A 134 -21.39 -2.14 -22.00
CA PRO A 134 -21.36 -1.05 -23.00
C PRO A 134 -20.21 -1.17 -24.02
N SER A 135 -19.13 -1.88 -23.65
CA SER A 135 -17.97 -2.13 -24.52
C SER A 135 -18.04 -3.48 -25.26
N GLY A 136 -19.20 -4.12 -25.29
CA GLY A 136 -19.42 -5.40 -25.91
C GLY A 136 -19.53 -6.55 -24.93
N GLU A 137 -19.53 -7.78 -25.46
CA GLU A 137 -19.62 -8.98 -24.68
C GLU A 137 -18.26 -9.36 -24.06
N TRP A 138 -18.22 -9.53 -22.74
CA TRP A 138 -17.04 -9.94 -22.00
C TRP A 138 -17.19 -11.35 -21.48
N THR A 139 -16.23 -12.21 -21.80
CA THR A 139 -16.12 -13.55 -21.27
C THR A 139 -15.17 -13.62 -20.09
N PHE A 140 -15.30 -14.62 -19.24
CA PHE A 140 -14.34 -14.88 -18.14
C PHE A 140 -12.92 -15.10 -18.68
N GLY A 141 -12.75 -15.80 -19.79
CA GLY A 141 -11.45 -15.97 -20.45
C GLY A 141 -10.83 -14.66 -20.89
N TRP A 142 -11.65 -13.69 -21.33
CA TRP A 142 -11.18 -12.36 -21.70
C TRP A 142 -10.65 -11.57 -20.50
N THR A 143 -11.33 -11.64 -19.35
CA THR A 143 -10.86 -10.94 -18.13
C THR A 143 -9.61 -11.59 -17.54
N ILE A 144 -9.47 -12.93 -17.58
CA ILE A 144 -8.23 -13.63 -17.23
C ILE A 144 -7.07 -13.15 -18.10
N ARG A 145 -7.29 -13.07 -19.42
CA ARG A 145 -6.27 -12.60 -20.37
C ARG A 145 -5.78 -11.18 -20.02
N ASN A 146 -6.70 -10.28 -19.71
CA ASN A 146 -6.33 -8.90 -19.36
C ASN A 146 -5.47 -8.83 -18.10
N GLN A 147 -5.85 -9.53 -17.03
CA GLN A 147 -5.08 -9.59 -15.79
C GLN A 147 -3.69 -10.23 -16.01
N ALA A 148 -3.63 -11.33 -16.76
CA ALA A 148 -2.36 -11.99 -17.09
C ALA A 148 -1.44 -11.07 -17.91
N LEU A 149 -1.98 -10.36 -18.91
CA LEU A 149 -1.20 -9.41 -19.72
C LEU A 149 -0.70 -8.21 -18.91
N ALA A 150 -1.54 -7.65 -18.02
CA ALA A 150 -1.12 -6.58 -17.14
C ALA A 150 0.01 -7.03 -16.21
N SER A 151 -0.08 -8.25 -15.66
CA SER A 151 1.00 -8.84 -14.84
C SER A 151 2.31 -9.00 -15.64
N CYS A 152 2.24 -9.56 -16.84
CA CYS A 152 3.42 -9.72 -17.71
C CYS A 152 4.02 -8.34 -18.07
N ALA A 153 3.19 -7.36 -18.40
CA ALA A 153 3.65 -6.01 -18.72
C ALA A 153 4.35 -5.33 -17.52
N THR A 154 3.85 -5.58 -16.30
CA THR A 154 4.52 -5.10 -15.08
C THR A 154 5.89 -5.74 -14.90
N LEU A 155 6.03 -7.05 -15.15
CA LEU A 155 7.32 -7.74 -15.09
C LEU A 155 8.30 -7.22 -16.16
N GLU A 156 7.83 -6.95 -17.38
CA GLU A 156 8.62 -6.31 -18.44
C GLU A 156 9.09 -4.92 -18.03
N ALA A 157 8.20 -4.10 -17.46
CA ALA A 157 8.53 -2.77 -16.95
C ALA A 157 9.56 -2.86 -15.80
N ALA A 158 9.34 -3.72 -14.82
CA ALA A 158 10.25 -3.91 -13.70
C ALA A 158 11.65 -4.36 -14.16
N LYS A 159 11.72 -5.25 -15.15
CA LYS A 159 12.97 -5.65 -15.78
C LYS A 159 13.67 -4.47 -16.48
N ALA A 160 12.93 -3.71 -17.27
CA ALA A 160 13.48 -2.57 -18.02
C ALA A 160 13.94 -1.43 -17.10
N MET A 161 13.20 -1.18 -16.02
CA MET A 161 13.44 -0.11 -15.05
C MET A 161 14.25 -0.57 -13.83
N ARG A 162 14.78 -1.79 -13.81
CA ARG A 162 15.40 -2.43 -12.64
C ARG A 162 16.36 -1.52 -11.89
N THR A 163 17.32 -0.91 -12.58
CA THR A 163 18.32 -0.05 -11.94
C THR A 163 17.68 1.17 -11.25
N ARG A 164 16.68 1.77 -11.89
CA ARG A 164 15.99 2.94 -11.34
C ARG A 164 15.11 2.57 -10.14
N LEU A 165 14.43 1.43 -10.18
CA LEU A 165 13.60 0.96 -9.08
C LEU A 165 14.43 0.61 -7.85
N LEU A 166 15.58 -0.05 -8.04
CA LEU A 166 16.52 -0.33 -6.95
C LEU A 166 17.12 0.96 -6.38
N ALA A 167 17.52 1.91 -7.23
CA ALA A 167 18.03 3.20 -6.79
C ALA A 167 16.96 3.99 -6.03
N TYR A 168 15.73 4.04 -6.54
CA TYR A 168 14.61 4.72 -5.88
C TYR A 168 14.40 4.23 -4.45
N GLN A 169 14.32 2.90 -4.24
CA GLN A 169 14.09 2.35 -2.90
C GLN A 169 15.26 2.67 -1.95
N LYS A 170 16.50 2.51 -2.41
CA LYS A 170 17.68 2.88 -1.62
C LYS A 170 17.65 4.36 -1.24
N GLU A 171 17.49 5.24 -2.22
CA GLU A 171 17.45 6.69 -2.03
C GLU A 171 16.28 7.13 -1.14
N TYR A 172 15.15 6.43 -1.21
CA TYR A 172 14.00 6.67 -0.34
C TYR A 172 14.40 6.57 1.14
N TYR A 173 15.04 5.47 1.54
CA TYR A 173 15.47 5.26 2.93
C TYR A 173 16.57 6.25 3.35
N GLU A 174 17.57 6.47 2.48
CA GLU A 174 18.66 7.41 2.77
C GLU A 174 18.15 8.85 2.95
N ARG A 175 17.25 9.28 2.08
CA ARG A 175 16.62 10.60 2.14
C ARG A 175 15.74 10.74 3.36
N THR A 176 14.85 9.79 3.62
CA THR A 176 13.93 9.82 4.76
C THR A 176 14.71 9.90 6.08
N ALA A 177 15.77 9.10 6.24
CA ALA A 177 16.63 9.16 7.40
C ALA A 177 17.38 10.50 7.51
N SER A 178 17.80 11.10 6.39
CA SER A 178 18.45 12.40 6.37
C SER A 178 17.49 13.54 6.70
N GLU A 179 16.27 13.49 6.19
CA GLU A 179 15.23 14.49 6.45
C GLU A 179 14.74 14.43 7.90
N ALA A 180 14.49 13.24 8.43
CA ALA A 180 14.07 13.04 9.82
C ALA A 180 15.05 13.67 10.83
N ARG A 181 16.35 13.60 10.57
CA ARG A 181 17.36 14.23 11.44
C ARG A 181 17.30 15.76 11.49
N LYS A 182 16.63 16.40 10.53
CA LYS A 182 16.50 17.86 10.43
C LYS A 182 15.16 18.35 10.97
N GLU A 183 14.21 17.44 11.22
CA GLU A 183 12.90 17.78 11.75
C GLU A 183 13.00 18.32 13.18
N ALA A 184 12.10 19.24 13.51
CA ALA A 184 12.02 19.82 14.87
C ALA A 184 11.57 18.75 15.90
N VAL A 185 10.76 17.79 15.48
CA VAL A 185 10.32 16.67 16.31
C VAL A 185 11.21 15.47 15.99
N GLN A 186 12.02 15.06 16.99
CA GLN A 186 12.98 13.97 16.84
C GLN A 186 12.47 12.63 17.39
N GLY A 187 11.32 12.63 18.03
CA GLY A 187 10.71 11.43 18.58
C GLY A 187 9.42 11.75 19.33
N TYR A 188 8.69 10.72 19.65
CA TYR A 188 7.44 10.79 20.40
C TYR A 188 7.57 9.98 21.69
N VAL A 189 7.25 10.61 22.83
CA VAL A 189 7.21 9.93 24.13
C VAL A 189 5.77 9.69 24.54
N PHE A 190 5.46 8.49 24.95
CA PHE A 190 4.13 8.11 25.44
C PHE A 190 4.20 7.28 26.73
N ASP A 191 3.11 7.33 27.51
CA ASP A 191 2.99 6.73 28.82
C ASP A 191 1.96 5.60 28.81
N THR A 192 2.28 4.51 29.47
CA THR A 192 1.43 3.31 29.55
C THR A 192 0.56 3.26 30.82
N ARG A 193 0.71 4.23 31.76
CA ARG A 193 -0.02 4.24 33.04
C ARG A 193 -1.52 4.39 32.89
N GLY A 194 -1.99 5.06 31.82
CA GLY A 194 -3.40 5.26 31.57
C GLY A 194 -4.14 4.00 31.18
N SER A 195 -3.52 3.14 30.36
CA SER A 195 -4.07 1.85 29.95
C SER A 195 -2.95 0.94 29.44
N LYS A 196 -2.59 -0.05 30.25
CA LYS A 196 -1.57 -1.04 29.88
C LYS A 196 -1.96 -1.89 28.68
N SER A 197 -3.24 -2.22 28.55
CA SER A 197 -3.75 -3.02 27.42
C SER A 197 -3.64 -2.27 26.10
N VAL A 198 -4.07 -1.01 26.06
CA VAL A 198 -3.95 -0.17 24.86
C VAL A 198 -2.48 0.04 24.47
N ALA A 199 -1.63 0.30 25.46
CA ALA A 199 -0.19 0.45 25.24
C ALA A 199 0.44 -0.83 24.70
N PHE A 200 0.05 -2.00 25.21
CA PHE A 200 0.53 -3.29 24.71
C PHE A 200 0.19 -3.47 23.22
N HIS A 201 -1.06 -3.27 22.85
CA HIS A 201 -1.46 -3.40 21.44
C HIS A 201 -0.81 -2.35 20.52
N PHE A 202 -0.58 -1.14 21.02
CA PHE A 202 0.18 -0.14 20.27
C PHE A 202 1.63 -0.57 20.05
N LEU A 203 2.30 -1.08 21.08
CA LEU A 203 3.67 -1.61 20.98
C LEU A 203 3.77 -2.80 20.02
N GLU A 204 2.80 -3.72 20.09
CA GLU A 204 2.72 -4.84 19.14
C GLU A 204 2.58 -4.32 17.69
N ASN A 205 1.73 -3.31 17.47
CA ASN A 205 1.55 -2.73 16.15
C ASN A 205 2.85 -2.08 15.64
N MET A 206 3.55 -1.32 16.48
CA MET A 206 4.87 -0.77 16.13
C MET A 206 5.87 -1.87 15.74
N ALA A 207 5.93 -2.94 16.53
CA ALA A 207 6.81 -4.08 16.24
C ALA A 207 6.48 -4.76 14.91
N ARG A 208 5.19 -4.92 14.56
CA ARG A 208 4.74 -5.47 13.27
C ARG A 208 5.20 -4.63 12.08
N HIS A 209 5.35 -3.32 12.28
CA HIS A 209 5.86 -2.40 11.26
C HIS A 209 7.38 -2.20 11.32
N HIS A 210 8.09 -2.98 12.12
CA HIS A 210 9.54 -2.84 12.34
C HIS A 210 9.96 -1.46 12.85
N ILE A 211 9.05 -0.76 13.56
CA ILE A 211 9.34 0.52 14.20
C ILE A 211 9.98 0.22 15.55
N GLU A 212 11.19 0.73 15.74
CA GLU A 212 11.92 0.58 16.98
C GLU A 212 11.31 1.44 18.09
N VAL A 213 11.01 0.82 19.23
CA VAL A 213 10.47 1.48 20.41
C VAL A 213 11.36 1.18 21.61
N TYR A 214 11.77 2.20 22.32
CA TYR A 214 12.67 2.09 23.46
C TYR A 214 11.97 2.50 24.74
N GLN A 215 12.22 1.76 25.84
CA GLN A 215 11.79 2.18 27.17
C GLN A 215 12.68 3.32 27.67
N LEU A 216 12.10 4.33 28.33
CA LEU A 216 12.89 5.42 28.89
C LEU A 216 13.91 4.90 29.93
N ALA A 217 15.18 5.25 29.75
CA ALA A 217 16.26 4.90 30.66
C ALA A 217 16.24 5.69 31.97
N LYS A 218 15.59 6.88 31.95
CA LYS A 218 15.42 7.79 33.09
C LYS A 218 14.11 8.57 32.94
N ASP A 219 13.65 9.17 34.02
CA ASP A 219 12.50 10.07 33.97
C ASP A 219 12.77 11.22 33.00
N TYR A 220 11.74 11.64 32.30
CA TYR A 220 11.81 12.69 31.29
C TYR A 220 10.70 13.70 31.50
N GLN A 221 11.05 14.97 31.48
CA GLN A 221 10.09 16.08 31.54
C GLN A 221 9.98 16.74 30.17
N ALA A 222 8.80 16.65 29.58
CA ALA A 222 8.52 17.28 28.29
C ALA A 222 8.05 18.75 28.50
N ALA A 223 7.98 19.48 27.38
CA ALA A 223 7.38 20.80 27.37
C ALA A 223 5.96 20.79 27.97
N GLY A 224 5.58 21.86 28.69
CA GLY A 224 4.28 21.96 29.37
C GLY A 224 4.21 21.17 30.67
N ASN A 225 5.35 20.88 31.33
CA ASN A 225 5.46 20.17 32.62
C ASN A 225 4.87 18.75 32.63
N LYS A 226 4.78 18.10 31.48
CA LYS A 226 4.35 16.70 31.42
C LYS A 226 5.49 15.76 31.76
N GLU A 227 5.31 14.97 32.81
CA GLU A 227 6.31 14.02 33.30
C GLU A 227 6.06 12.61 32.76
N PHE A 228 7.12 11.98 32.28
CA PHE A 228 7.17 10.59 31.85
C PHE A 228 8.15 9.81 32.73
N GLN A 229 7.68 8.75 33.35
CA GLN A 229 8.49 7.96 34.30
C GLN A 229 9.19 6.80 33.62
N LYS A 230 10.44 6.57 34.03
CA LYS A 230 11.17 5.35 33.73
C LYS A 230 10.32 4.12 34.08
N GLY A 231 10.31 3.11 33.20
CA GLY A 231 9.60 1.86 33.43
C GLY A 231 8.11 1.88 33.03
N SER A 232 7.51 3.06 32.82
CA SER A 232 6.14 3.19 32.33
C SER A 232 6.02 4.00 31.05
N ALA A 233 7.09 4.60 30.58
CA ALA A 233 7.09 5.39 29.36
C ALA A 233 8.07 4.86 28.32
N TYR A 234 7.73 5.11 27.08
CA TYR A 234 8.45 4.67 25.89
C TYR A 234 8.68 5.81 24.93
N VAL A 235 9.68 5.68 24.07
CA VAL A 235 10.00 6.62 23.00
C VAL A 235 10.12 5.89 21.67
N ILE A 236 9.59 6.51 20.64
CA ILE A 236 9.71 6.14 19.23
C ILE A 236 10.56 7.16 18.55
#